data_c37993338678497ac54d9bdae3b62ea4
#
_entry.id   c37993338678497ac54d9bdae3b62ea4
#
_cell.length_a   1.000
_cell.length_b   1.000
_cell.length_c   1.000
_cell.angle_alpha   90.00
_cell.angle_beta   90.00
_cell.angle_gamma   90.00
#
_symmetry.space_group_name_H-M   'P 1'
#
loop_
_entity.id
_entity.type
_entity.pdbx_description
1 polymer ?
#
loop_
_entity_poly.entity_id
_entity_poly.type
_entity_poly.pdbx_seq_one_letter_code
_entity_poly.pdbx_strand_id
1 'polypeptide(L)'
;IDLNNLGNNIRMEAIALGERTGTIEYFYSEDQEMGNLQADILVKGSRMLKKGATSMVKLDDYVAQDVIEKVDFIKCDIDGAEVLFLRGARKTIETKRPVIILEVNERAQKAQGHSCREIFEELGCFGYSFFSLRFNLRQIEANEFGRNFKDNILCLPADKLHTLAGLPRIS
;
A
#
# COMPACT_ATOMS: atom_id res chain seq x y z
N ILE A 1 11.57 -2.33 -17.39
CA ILE A 1 11.52 -0.93 -17.88
C ILE A 1 12.13 -0.89 -19.27
N ASP A 2 13.34 -1.39 -19.47
CA ASP A 2 14.07 -1.33 -20.75
C ASP A 2 13.39 -2.16 -21.85
N LEU A 3 12.90 -3.37 -21.53
CA LEU A 3 12.17 -4.24 -22.45
C LEU A 3 10.93 -3.60 -23.10
N ASN A 4 10.32 -2.64 -22.41
CA ASN A 4 9.09 -1.98 -22.85
C ASN A 4 9.31 -0.51 -23.25
N ASN A 5 10.55 -0.06 -23.34
CA ASN A 5 10.92 1.34 -23.64
C ASN A 5 10.25 2.38 -22.71
N LEU A 6 10.08 2.04 -21.42
CA LEU A 6 9.41 2.89 -20.43
C LEU A 6 10.38 3.74 -19.59
N GLY A 7 11.67 3.73 -19.91
CA GLY A 7 12.71 4.42 -19.12
C GLY A 7 12.48 5.92 -18.91
N ASN A 8 11.81 6.59 -19.85
CA ASN A 8 11.46 8.00 -19.72
C ASN A 8 10.21 8.26 -18.86
N ASN A 9 9.42 7.22 -18.58
CA ASN A 9 8.12 7.33 -17.92
C ASN A 9 8.11 6.69 -16.52
N ILE A 10 9.12 5.89 -16.19
CA ILE A 10 9.22 5.17 -14.91
C ILE A 10 10.56 5.49 -14.27
N ARG A 11 10.49 6.04 -13.06
CA ARG A 11 11.65 6.20 -12.18
C ARG A 11 11.61 5.11 -11.12
N MET A 12 12.67 4.34 -11.03
CA MET A 12 12.82 3.25 -10.06
C MET A 12 13.68 3.73 -8.89
N GLU A 13 13.18 3.54 -7.68
CA GLU A 13 13.87 3.90 -6.45
C GLU A 13 14.10 2.66 -5.57
N ALA A 14 15.34 2.43 -5.16
CA ALA A 14 15.71 1.31 -4.28
C ALA A 14 15.57 1.70 -2.80
N ILE A 15 14.36 2.13 -2.40
CA ILE A 15 14.03 2.55 -1.04
C ILE A 15 12.74 1.87 -0.58
N ALA A 16 12.57 1.71 0.72
CA ALA A 16 11.30 1.35 1.33
C ALA A 16 10.53 2.62 1.74
N LEU A 17 9.20 2.58 1.65
CA LEU A 17 8.33 3.61 2.18
C LEU A 17 7.69 3.12 3.50
N GLY A 18 7.69 3.97 4.54
CA GLY A 18 7.14 3.63 5.84
C GLY A 18 6.86 4.86 6.71
N GLU A 19 6.62 4.64 7.99
CA GLU A 19 6.23 5.72 8.92
C GLU A 19 7.40 6.59 9.43
N ARG A 20 8.64 6.21 9.13
CA ARG A 20 9.84 6.93 9.59
C ARG A 20 10.95 6.88 8.54
N THR A 21 11.89 7.79 8.65
CA THR A 21 13.12 7.79 7.86
C THR A 21 14.23 7.08 8.63
N GLY A 22 15.04 6.26 7.94
CA GLY A 22 16.14 5.49 8.54
C GLY A 22 16.51 4.27 7.72
N THR A 23 17.08 3.27 8.37
CA THR A 23 17.37 1.96 7.79
C THR A 23 16.39 0.93 8.33
N ILE A 24 15.92 0.04 7.47
CA ILE A 24 15.08 -1.10 7.83
C ILE A 24 15.73 -2.40 7.38
N GLU A 25 15.68 -3.41 8.25
CA GLU A 25 16.03 -4.78 7.88
C GLU A 25 14.79 -5.49 7.32
N TYR A 26 15.00 -6.35 6.34
CA TYR A 26 13.96 -7.20 5.78
C TYR A 26 14.49 -8.60 5.53
N PHE A 27 13.59 -9.56 5.46
CA PHE A 27 13.89 -10.95 5.11
C PHE A 27 13.49 -11.21 3.66
N TYR A 28 14.26 -12.00 2.96
CA TYR A 28 13.95 -12.41 1.59
C TYR A 28 14.38 -13.85 1.31
N SER A 29 13.75 -14.45 0.33
CA SER A 29 14.10 -15.77 -0.18
C SER A 29 14.43 -15.66 -1.66
N GLU A 30 15.62 -16.13 -2.02
CA GLU A 30 16.03 -16.16 -3.45
C GLU A 30 15.15 -17.12 -4.29
N ASP A 31 14.60 -18.15 -3.64
CA ASP A 31 13.78 -19.15 -4.32
C ASP A 31 12.39 -18.65 -4.71
N GLN A 32 11.92 -17.55 -4.11
CA GLN A 32 10.55 -17.06 -4.25
C GLN A 32 10.45 -15.64 -4.79
N GLU A 33 11.57 -14.96 -5.04
CA GLU A 33 11.61 -13.53 -5.43
C GLU A 33 10.75 -12.62 -4.52
N MET A 34 10.59 -13.04 -3.25
CA MET A 34 9.75 -12.36 -2.27
C MET A 34 10.59 -11.79 -1.14
N GLY A 35 10.19 -10.63 -0.63
CA GLY A 35 10.75 -10.01 0.56
C GLY A 35 9.66 -9.62 1.55
N ASN A 36 9.93 -9.71 2.84
CA ASN A 36 9.01 -9.27 3.89
C ASN A 36 9.76 -8.79 5.13
N LEU A 37 9.11 -7.97 5.96
CA LEU A 37 9.66 -7.50 7.22
C LEU A 37 9.71 -8.58 8.31
N GLN A 38 8.97 -9.68 8.14
CA GLN A 38 8.92 -10.78 9.11
C GLN A 38 9.27 -12.11 8.46
N ALA A 39 10.20 -12.83 9.09
CA ALA A 39 10.69 -14.12 8.61
C ALA A 39 9.60 -15.20 8.57
N ASP A 40 8.67 -15.22 9.51
CA ASP A 40 7.64 -16.25 9.66
C ASP A 40 6.56 -16.19 8.57
N ILE A 41 6.38 -15.06 7.90
CA ILE A 41 5.51 -14.95 6.72
C ILE A 41 6.12 -15.69 5.53
N LEU A 42 7.45 -15.69 5.41
CA LEU A 42 8.19 -16.31 4.30
C LEU A 42 8.44 -17.82 4.49
N VAL A 43 8.38 -18.33 5.72
CA VAL A 43 8.84 -19.69 6.10
C VAL A 43 8.02 -20.84 5.47
N LYS A 44 6.82 -20.62 4.99
CA LYS A 44 6.04 -21.70 4.34
C LYS A 44 6.57 -22.02 2.95
N GLY A 45 7.72 -22.71 2.88
CA GLY A 45 8.26 -23.31 1.68
C GLY A 45 9.66 -22.87 1.24
N SER A 46 10.28 -21.85 1.83
CA SER A 46 11.63 -21.44 1.47
C SER A 46 12.72 -22.14 2.28
N ARG A 47 13.73 -22.62 1.59
CA ARG A 47 14.84 -23.36 2.20
C ARG A 47 15.90 -22.49 2.86
N MET A 48 16.00 -21.21 2.50
CA MET A 48 16.96 -20.28 3.08
C MET A 48 16.40 -18.87 3.12
N LEU A 49 16.26 -18.32 4.33
CA LEU A 49 15.97 -16.90 4.55
C LEU A 49 17.27 -16.13 4.66
N LYS A 50 17.38 -15.07 3.89
CA LYS A 50 18.46 -14.08 3.99
C LYS A 50 17.93 -12.79 4.59
N LYS A 51 18.81 -12.04 5.23
CA LYS A 51 18.55 -10.69 5.70
C LYS A 51 19.15 -9.69 4.73
N GLY A 52 18.38 -8.66 4.43
CA GLY A 52 18.84 -7.47 3.74
C GLY A 52 18.57 -6.23 4.58
N ALA A 53 19.14 -5.12 4.17
CA ALA A 53 18.84 -3.80 4.73
C ALA A 53 18.67 -2.81 3.57
N THR A 54 17.74 -1.88 3.74
CA THR A 54 17.52 -0.80 2.78
C THR A 54 17.20 0.50 3.50
N SER A 55 17.37 1.61 2.81
CA SER A 55 16.89 2.92 3.29
C SER A 55 15.37 2.94 3.30
N MET A 56 14.79 3.47 4.37
CA MET A 56 13.36 3.72 4.49
C MET A 56 13.13 5.23 4.63
N VAL A 57 12.14 5.75 3.93
CA VAL A 57 11.74 7.16 4.00
C VAL A 57 10.22 7.26 4.14
N LYS A 58 9.73 8.39 4.65
CA LYS A 58 8.31 8.72 4.56
C LYS A 58 7.99 9.20 3.14
N LEU A 59 6.81 8.84 2.63
CA LEU A 59 6.35 9.40 1.36
C LEU A 59 6.25 10.93 1.43
N ASP A 60 5.84 11.47 2.57
CA ASP A 60 5.74 12.92 2.79
C ASP A 60 7.09 13.63 2.61
N ASP A 61 8.17 13.03 3.16
CA ASP A 61 9.53 13.57 3.02
C ASP A 61 10.04 13.44 1.59
N TYR A 62 9.79 12.29 0.94
CA TYR A 62 10.19 12.04 -0.44
C TYR A 62 9.51 13.02 -1.42
N VAL A 63 8.20 13.21 -1.29
CA VAL A 63 7.43 14.15 -2.12
C VAL A 63 7.91 15.58 -1.93
N ALA A 64 8.28 15.96 -0.69
CA ALA A 64 8.77 17.29 -0.39
C ALA A 64 10.18 17.54 -0.94
N GLN A 65 11.08 16.54 -0.84
CA GLN A 65 12.48 16.67 -1.33
C GLN A 65 12.55 16.74 -2.85
N ASP A 66 11.80 15.91 -3.55
CA ASP A 66 11.78 15.84 -5.01
C ASP A 66 10.86 16.89 -5.65
N VAL A 67 10.23 17.76 -4.83
CA VAL A 67 9.29 18.79 -5.30
C VAL A 67 8.20 18.19 -6.20
N ILE A 68 7.64 17.04 -5.79
CA ILE A 68 6.58 16.37 -6.54
C ILE A 68 5.28 17.15 -6.35
N GLU A 69 4.87 17.85 -7.39
CA GLU A 69 3.69 18.71 -7.34
C GLU A 69 2.38 17.90 -7.30
N LYS A 70 2.35 16.73 -7.93
CA LYS A 70 1.14 15.94 -8.13
C LYS A 70 1.35 14.48 -7.82
N VAL A 71 0.44 13.91 -7.04
CA VAL A 71 0.33 12.46 -6.81
C VAL A 71 -1.14 12.09 -7.08
N ASP A 72 -1.40 11.50 -8.23
CA ASP A 72 -2.77 11.16 -8.66
C ASP A 72 -3.22 9.80 -8.21
N PHE A 73 -2.27 8.85 -8.15
CA PHE A 73 -2.55 7.45 -7.89
C PHE A 73 -1.45 6.80 -7.07
N ILE A 74 -1.84 5.93 -6.15
CA ILE A 74 -0.93 5.08 -5.36
C ILE A 74 -1.42 3.64 -5.43
N LYS A 75 -0.54 2.69 -5.82
CA LYS A 75 -0.74 1.27 -5.56
C LYS A 75 0.19 0.88 -4.41
N CYS A 76 -0.36 0.35 -3.35
CA CYS A 76 0.40 -0.11 -2.19
C CYS A 76 0.04 -1.58 -1.91
N ASP A 77 1.06 -2.44 -1.99
CA ASP A 77 0.97 -3.88 -1.89
C ASP A 77 2.30 -4.36 -1.29
N ILE A 78 2.38 -4.32 0.03
CA ILE A 78 3.63 -4.42 0.82
C ILE A 78 3.49 -5.37 2.00
N ASP A 79 2.64 -6.40 1.82
CA ASP A 79 2.52 -7.57 2.70
C ASP A 79 2.35 -7.24 4.21
N GLY A 80 1.45 -6.31 4.54
CA GLY A 80 1.06 -5.98 5.91
C GLY A 80 1.70 -4.73 6.48
N ALA A 81 2.54 -4.01 5.73
CA ALA A 81 3.11 -2.74 6.15
C ALA A 81 2.28 -1.51 5.68
N GLU A 82 1.07 -1.72 5.14
CA GLU A 82 0.23 -0.67 4.57
C GLU A 82 -0.12 0.42 5.59
N VAL A 83 -0.40 0.05 6.85
CA VAL A 83 -0.66 1.01 7.93
C VAL A 83 0.56 1.90 8.17
N LEU A 84 1.77 1.32 8.21
CA LEU A 84 3.01 2.09 8.39
C LEU A 84 3.26 3.03 7.21
N PHE A 85 3.00 2.56 5.99
CA PHE A 85 3.05 3.40 4.79
C PHE A 85 2.09 4.58 4.89
N LEU A 86 0.81 4.34 5.21
CA LEU A 86 -0.21 5.38 5.32
C LEU A 86 0.16 6.45 6.35
N ARG A 87 0.74 6.06 7.49
CA ARG A 87 1.25 6.99 8.51
C ARG A 87 2.38 7.88 8.00
N GLY A 88 3.26 7.35 7.16
CA GLY A 88 4.33 8.12 6.51
C GLY A 88 3.90 8.95 5.31
N ALA A 89 2.63 8.80 4.88
CA ALA A 89 2.04 9.45 3.70
C ALA A 89 0.92 10.45 4.04
N ARG A 90 0.65 10.71 5.31
CA ARG A 90 -0.54 11.46 5.78
C ARG A 90 -0.68 12.83 5.11
N LYS A 91 0.39 13.62 5.07
CA LYS A 91 0.37 14.96 4.46
C LYS A 91 0.14 14.88 2.95
N THR A 92 0.78 13.93 2.29
CA THR A 92 0.60 13.68 0.85
C THR A 92 -0.83 13.28 0.55
N ILE A 93 -1.41 12.35 1.32
CA ILE A 93 -2.80 11.88 1.18
C ILE A 93 -3.78 13.03 1.40
N GLU A 94 -3.60 13.82 2.46
CA GLU A 94 -4.45 14.96 2.79
C GLU A 94 -4.44 16.04 1.70
N THR A 95 -3.23 16.40 1.22
CA THR A 95 -3.07 17.57 0.34
C THR A 95 -3.20 17.22 -1.15
N LYS A 96 -2.76 16.05 -1.59
CA LYS A 96 -2.77 15.62 -2.99
C LYS A 96 -3.99 14.77 -3.34
N ARG A 97 -4.64 14.17 -2.33
CA ARG A 97 -5.86 13.39 -2.47
C ARG A 97 -5.79 12.33 -3.59
N PRO A 98 -4.76 11.47 -3.59
CA PRO A 98 -4.61 10.44 -4.62
C PRO A 98 -5.75 9.43 -4.59
N VAL A 99 -6.03 8.79 -5.72
CA VAL A 99 -6.73 7.51 -5.75
C VAL A 99 -5.77 6.46 -5.23
N ILE A 100 -6.22 5.58 -4.32
CA ILE A 100 -5.32 4.59 -3.72
C ILE A 100 -5.89 3.18 -3.93
N ILE A 101 -5.06 2.24 -4.35
CA ILE A 101 -5.34 0.81 -4.29
C ILE A 101 -4.42 0.18 -3.26
N LEU A 102 -5.02 -0.53 -2.28
CA LEU A 102 -4.29 -1.27 -1.25
C LEU A 102 -4.58 -2.76 -1.36
N GLU A 103 -3.56 -3.61 -1.20
CA GLU A 103 -3.82 -4.98 -0.77
C GLU A 103 -4.10 -4.96 0.73
N VAL A 104 -5.26 -5.45 1.13
CA VAL A 104 -5.67 -5.49 2.54
C VAL A 104 -5.77 -6.94 2.97
N ASN A 105 -4.88 -7.35 3.89
CA ASN A 105 -4.78 -8.72 4.37
C ASN A 105 -4.65 -8.71 5.89
N GLU A 106 -5.73 -9.06 6.59
CA GLU A 106 -5.79 -9.02 8.06
C GLU A 106 -4.71 -9.88 8.73
N ARG A 107 -4.34 -11.01 8.12
CA ARG A 107 -3.28 -11.86 8.67
C ARG A 107 -1.91 -11.18 8.57
N ALA A 108 -1.63 -10.55 7.43
CA ALA A 108 -0.37 -9.83 7.20
C ALA A 108 -0.29 -8.60 8.12
N GLN A 109 -1.39 -7.82 8.25
CA GLN A 109 -1.45 -6.69 9.19
C GLN A 109 -1.16 -7.12 10.63
N LYS A 110 -1.79 -8.22 11.08
CA LYS A 110 -1.55 -8.74 12.44
C LYS A 110 -0.13 -9.19 12.68
N ALA A 111 0.54 -9.74 11.68
CA ALA A 111 1.94 -10.10 11.79
C ALA A 111 2.84 -8.88 12.01
N GLN A 112 2.42 -7.69 11.55
CA GLN A 112 3.09 -6.41 11.79
C GLN A 112 2.57 -5.67 13.04
N GLY A 113 1.67 -6.29 13.83
CA GLY A 113 1.09 -5.69 15.03
C GLY A 113 -0.05 -4.72 14.77
N HIS A 114 -0.61 -4.72 13.56
CA HIS A 114 -1.69 -3.84 13.11
C HIS A 114 -2.97 -4.61 12.77
N SER A 115 -3.99 -3.90 12.34
CA SER A 115 -5.25 -4.45 11.85
C SER A 115 -5.71 -3.72 10.59
N CYS A 116 -6.51 -4.40 9.76
CA CYS A 116 -7.13 -3.77 8.60
C CYS A 116 -8.04 -2.60 8.97
N ARG A 117 -8.57 -2.58 10.20
CA ARG A 117 -9.38 -1.47 10.71
C ARG A 117 -8.59 -0.17 10.78
N GLU A 118 -7.31 -0.22 11.14
CA GLU A 118 -6.45 0.96 11.19
C GLU A 118 -6.29 1.62 9.81
N ILE A 119 -6.34 0.85 8.71
CA ILE A 119 -6.36 1.40 7.34
C ILE A 119 -7.57 2.32 7.14
N PHE A 120 -8.75 1.90 7.65
CA PHE A 120 -9.95 2.73 7.60
C PHE A 120 -9.83 4.00 8.45
N GLU A 121 -9.24 3.87 9.62
CA GLU A 121 -9.04 5.00 10.53
C GLU A 121 -8.06 6.00 9.91
N GLU A 122 -6.95 5.52 9.33
CA GLU A 122 -5.94 6.37 8.70
C GLU A 122 -6.47 7.12 7.45
N LEU A 123 -7.28 6.49 6.62
CA LEU A 123 -7.81 7.11 5.41
C LEU A 123 -9.19 7.77 5.62
N GLY A 124 -9.99 7.22 6.52
CA GLY A 124 -11.34 7.72 6.80
C GLY A 124 -11.34 9.15 7.34
N CYS A 125 -10.33 9.52 8.16
CA CYS A 125 -10.20 10.88 8.67
C CYS A 125 -9.97 11.93 7.56
N PHE A 126 -9.52 11.50 6.36
CA PHE A 126 -9.38 12.35 5.18
C PHE A 126 -10.58 12.24 4.20
N GLY A 127 -11.66 11.57 4.62
CA GLY A 127 -12.89 11.46 3.81
C GLY A 127 -12.76 10.51 2.63
N TYR A 128 -12.02 9.42 2.78
CA TYR A 128 -11.96 8.35 1.78
C TYR A 128 -13.12 7.37 1.96
N SER A 129 -13.66 6.90 0.84
CA SER A 129 -14.59 5.77 0.74
C SER A 129 -13.86 4.56 0.18
N PHE A 130 -14.31 3.36 0.54
CA PHE A 130 -13.62 2.10 0.28
C PHE A 130 -14.50 1.18 -0.57
N PHE A 131 -13.89 0.55 -1.58
CA PHE A 131 -14.60 -0.31 -2.52
C PHE A 131 -13.80 -1.58 -2.77
N SER A 132 -14.45 -2.74 -2.70
CA SER A 132 -13.87 -4.03 -3.04
C SER A 132 -13.63 -4.14 -4.53
N LEU A 133 -12.41 -4.43 -4.96
CA LEU A 133 -12.12 -4.76 -6.36
C LEU A 133 -12.58 -6.18 -6.71
N ARG A 134 -12.64 -7.08 -5.71
CA ARG A 134 -13.09 -8.45 -5.89
C ARG A 134 -14.59 -8.56 -6.15
N PHE A 135 -15.39 -7.63 -5.61
CA PHE A 135 -16.85 -7.65 -5.67
C PHE A 135 -17.41 -6.48 -6.47
N ASN A 136 -16.90 -6.26 -7.67
CA ASN A 136 -17.42 -5.28 -8.63
C ASN A 136 -17.58 -3.87 -8.05
N LEU A 137 -16.58 -3.38 -7.34
CA LEU A 137 -16.58 -2.08 -6.68
C LEU A 137 -17.72 -1.90 -5.66
N ARG A 138 -18.11 -2.99 -4.98
CA ARG A 138 -19.03 -2.88 -3.85
C ARG A 138 -18.37 -2.05 -2.74
N GLN A 139 -19.09 -1.07 -2.24
CA GLN A 139 -18.63 -0.28 -1.10
C GLN A 139 -18.46 -1.17 0.14
N ILE A 140 -17.39 -0.92 0.90
CA ILE A 140 -17.02 -1.66 2.11
C ILE A 140 -17.12 -0.72 3.30
N GLU A 141 -17.72 -1.22 4.37
CA GLU A 141 -17.79 -0.53 5.65
C GLU A 141 -16.77 -1.07 6.66
N ALA A 142 -16.38 -0.25 7.63
CA ALA A 142 -15.37 -0.58 8.63
C ALA A 142 -15.67 -1.84 9.46
N ASN A 143 -16.93 -2.24 9.57
CA ASN A 143 -17.38 -3.43 10.32
C ASN A 143 -17.23 -4.74 9.51
N GLU A 144 -16.93 -4.67 8.22
CA GLU A 144 -16.76 -5.86 7.36
C GLU A 144 -15.35 -6.48 7.48
N PHE A 145 -14.40 -5.81 8.11
CA PHE A 145 -13.07 -6.36 8.33
C PHE A 145 -13.07 -7.38 9.46
N GLY A 146 -13.09 -8.64 9.06
CA GLY A 146 -13.03 -9.79 9.97
C GLY A 146 -11.67 -10.51 9.93
N ARG A 147 -11.54 -11.57 10.77
CA ARG A 147 -10.29 -12.33 10.97
C ARG A 147 -9.64 -12.90 9.70
N ASN A 148 -10.38 -13.01 8.60
CA ASN A 148 -9.92 -13.62 7.35
C ASN A 148 -10.09 -12.65 6.17
N PHE A 149 -10.19 -11.35 6.41
CA PHE A 149 -10.33 -10.38 5.32
C PHE A 149 -9.06 -10.36 4.48
N LYS A 150 -9.23 -10.59 3.18
CA LYS A 150 -8.18 -10.39 2.16
C LYS A 150 -8.83 -9.91 0.87
N ASP A 151 -8.48 -8.70 0.44
CA ASP A 151 -8.95 -8.10 -0.81
C ASP A 151 -7.98 -7.02 -1.30
N ASN A 152 -8.05 -6.68 -2.57
CA ASN A 152 -7.57 -5.41 -3.07
C ASN A 152 -8.71 -4.40 -3.01
N ILE A 153 -8.50 -3.29 -2.32
CA ILE A 153 -9.50 -2.25 -2.14
C ILE A 153 -9.11 -0.98 -2.86
N LEU A 154 -10.10 -0.39 -3.53
CA LEU A 154 -10.00 0.95 -4.09
C LEU A 154 -10.45 1.95 -3.04
N CYS A 155 -9.58 2.89 -2.70
CA CYS A 155 -9.86 3.98 -1.77
C CYS A 155 -9.98 5.29 -2.58
N LEU A 156 -11.15 5.91 -2.54
CA LEU A 156 -11.46 7.14 -3.26
C LEU A 156 -11.75 8.27 -2.30
N PRO A 157 -11.09 9.42 -2.45
CA PRO A 157 -11.46 10.61 -1.72
C PRO A 157 -12.83 11.14 -2.19
N ALA A 158 -13.60 11.75 -1.30
CA ALA A 158 -14.98 12.16 -1.55
C ALA A 158 -15.18 13.00 -2.82
N ASP A 159 -14.22 13.86 -3.13
CA ASP A 159 -14.23 14.72 -4.33
C ASP A 159 -14.05 13.94 -5.65
N LYS A 160 -13.60 12.69 -5.60
CA LYS A 160 -13.39 11.82 -6.78
C LYS A 160 -14.44 10.69 -6.92
N LEU A 161 -15.42 10.61 -6.04
CA LEU A 161 -16.46 9.56 -6.12
C LEU A 161 -17.24 9.57 -7.44
N HIS A 162 -17.36 10.74 -8.09
CA HIS A 162 -18.01 10.87 -9.41
C HIS A 162 -17.33 10.05 -10.50
N THR A 163 -16.03 9.71 -10.35
CA THR A 163 -15.30 8.90 -11.33
C THR A 163 -15.82 7.47 -11.43
N LEU A 164 -16.48 6.95 -10.38
CA LEU A 164 -17.10 5.61 -10.41
C LEU A 164 -18.29 5.54 -11.37
N ALA A 165 -18.98 6.65 -11.60
CA ALA A 165 -20.16 6.68 -12.48
C ALA A 165 -19.83 6.40 -13.96
N GLY A 166 -18.58 6.58 -14.37
CA GLY A 166 -18.10 6.33 -15.73
C GLY A 166 -17.47 4.95 -15.95
N LEU A 167 -17.33 4.13 -14.91
CA LEU A 167 -16.73 2.81 -15.04
C LEU A 167 -17.74 1.80 -15.58
N PRO A 168 -17.35 0.95 -16.55
CA PRO A 168 -18.22 -0.12 -17.02
C PRO A 168 -18.51 -1.07 -15.84
N ARG A 169 -19.80 -1.32 -15.59
CA ARG A 169 -20.19 -2.39 -14.66
C ARG A 169 -19.81 -3.72 -15.30
N ILE A 170 -18.84 -4.40 -14.73
CA ILE A 170 -18.50 -5.77 -15.15
C ILE A 170 -19.66 -6.65 -14.69
N SER A 171 -20.43 -7.15 -15.64
CA SER A 171 -21.54 -8.11 -15.45
C SER A 171 -21.00 -9.49 -15.10
#